data_6a14e8959e0e2893a4dcdca9ff97e66d
#
_entry.id   6a14e8959e0e2893a4dcdca9ff97e66d
#
_cell.length_a   1.000
_cell.length_b   1.000
_cell.length_c   1.000
_cell.angle_alpha   90.00
_cell.angle_beta   90.00
_cell.angle_gamma   90.00
#
_symmetry.space_group_name_H-M   'P 1'
#
loop_
_entity.id
_entity.type
_entity.pdbx_description
1 polymer ?
#
loop_
_entity_poly.entity_id
_entity_poly.type
_entity_poly.pdbx_seq_one_letter_code
_entity_poly.pdbx_strand_id
1 'polypeptide(L)'
;MERNTKEKSGESIFFPSFSVLSVYALDFHRLYEKGYRALFFDIDNTLVYHDEPALFETVKLFALLHAIGFQTAILSNNGESRVRKFAEAVRADYYIAKSGKPGADAYLRAVQHFSLKKEECLFFGDQIFTDIVGGNRAGVPTVLVRPMGKEKYFHIVLKRILEKPFLLCYSIWHKLWEELP
;
A
#
# COMPACT_ATOMS: atom_id res chain seq x y z
N MET A 1 6.31 6.36 30.00
CA MET A 1 6.16 4.91 29.77
C MET A 1 6.79 4.63 28.41
N GLU A 2 8.06 4.23 28.43
CA GLU A 2 8.91 4.05 27.24
C GLU A 2 8.36 2.90 26.40
N ARG A 3 7.99 3.19 25.17
CA ARG A 3 7.68 2.14 24.21
C ARG A 3 8.99 1.52 23.71
N ASN A 4 9.22 0.31 24.16
CA ASN A 4 10.27 -0.60 23.74
C ASN A 4 10.28 -0.68 22.21
N THR A 5 11.21 0.02 21.58
CA THR A 5 11.63 -0.21 20.19
C THR A 5 12.39 -1.53 20.19
N LYS A 6 11.67 -2.65 20.23
CA LYS A 6 12.25 -3.94 19.85
C LYS A 6 12.65 -3.81 18.39
N GLU A 7 13.95 -3.85 18.17
CA GLU A 7 14.57 -4.00 16.87
C GLU A 7 13.83 -5.08 16.07
N LYS A 8 13.31 -4.69 14.89
CA LYS A 8 12.70 -5.61 13.91
C LYS A 8 13.78 -6.44 13.20
N SER A 9 14.67 -7.05 13.95
CA SER A 9 15.65 -8.02 13.42
C SER A 9 15.00 -9.39 13.37
N GLY A 10 14.46 -9.77 12.21
CA GLY A 10 13.97 -11.13 11.95
C GLY A 10 12.63 -11.27 11.25
N GLU A 11 11.90 -10.19 10.99
CA GLU A 11 10.66 -10.30 10.21
C GLU A 11 10.97 -10.56 8.72
N SER A 12 10.30 -11.53 8.14
CA SER A 12 10.44 -11.87 6.72
C SER A 12 10.04 -10.68 5.84
N ILE A 13 10.81 -10.41 4.77
CA ILE A 13 10.47 -9.37 3.79
C ILE A 13 9.12 -9.61 3.10
N PHE A 14 8.55 -10.81 3.23
CA PHE A 14 7.25 -11.19 2.69
C PHE A 14 6.08 -10.88 3.63
N PHE A 15 6.36 -10.44 4.87
CA PHE A 15 5.31 -10.15 5.84
C PHE A 15 4.97 -8.66 5.85
N PRO A 16 3.68 -8.31 5.70
CA PRO A 16 3.25 -6.93 5.83
C PRO A 16 3.33 -6.47 7.29
N SER A 17 3.46 -5.15 7.50
CA SER A 17 3.34 -4.58 8.84
C SER A 17 1.92 -4.71 9.40
N PHE A 18 0.92 -4.65 8.50
CA PHE A 18 -0.51 -4.78 8.81
C PHE A 18 -1.25 -5.45 7.65
N SER A 19 -2.43 -6.00 7.92
CA SER A 19 -3.33 -6.51 6.87
C SER A 19 -4.77 -6.07 7.12
N VAL A 20 -5.45 -5.59 6.07
CA VAL A 20 -6.79 -5.01 6.17
C VAL A 20 -7.72 -5.55 5.08
N LEU A 21 -9.03 -5.59 5.38
CA LEU A 21 -10.04 -6.02 4.41
C LEU A 21 -10.21 -5.02 3.26
N SER A 22 -10.10 -3.73 3.55
CA SER A 22 -10.31 -2.67 2.56
C SER A 22 -9.68 -1.38 3.04
N VAL A 23 -9.15 -0.60 2.12
CA VAL A 23 -8.69 0.77 2.40
C VAL A 23 -9.85 1.69 2.80
N TYR A 24 -11.06 1.41 2.31
CA TYR A 24 -12.25 2.24 2.54
C TYR A 24 -12.85 2.10 3.94
N ALA A 25 -12.41 1.11 4.73
CA ALA A 25 -12.92 0.86 6.08
C ALA A 25 -11.98 1.38 7.19
N LEU A 26 -10.93 2.12 6.84
CA LEU A 26 -9.90 2.54 7.78
C LEU A 26 -10.24 3.88 8.45
N ASP A 27 -9.84 3.99 9.73
CA ASP A 27 -9.83 5.26 10.46
C ASP A 27 -8.51 6.02 10.17
N PHE A 28 -8.55 6.88 9.16
CA PHE A 28 -7.38 7.68 8.76
C PHE A 28 -7.04 8.79 9.77
N HIS A 29 -7.99 9.30 10.54
CA HIS A 29 -7.69 10.25 11.62
C HIS A 29 -6.77 9.61 12.64
N ARG A 30 -7.06 8.37 13.03
CA ARG A 30 -6.22 7.62 13.96
C ARG A 30 -4.83 7.33 13.42
N LEU A 31 -4.68 7.07 12.11
CA LEU A 31 -3.37 6.92 11.47
C LEU A 31 -2.57 8.23 11.53
N TYR A 32 -3.23 9.36 11.28
CA TYR A 32 -2.58 10.67 11.37
C TYR A 32 -2.12 10.99 12.79
N GLU A 33 -2.94 10.70 13.80
CA GLU A 33 -2.60 10.84 15.23
C GLU A 33 -1.40 9.96 15.64
N LYS A 34 -1.23 8.79 14.99
CA LYS A 34 -0.08 7.90 15.18
C LYS A 34 1.21 8.38 14.53
N GLY A 35 1.17 9.46 13.79
CA GLY A 35 2.35 10.09 13.20
C GLY A 35 2.57 9.77 11.72
N TYR A 36 1.70 9.01 11.06
CA TYR A 36 1.77 8.88 9.61
C TYR A 36 1.42 10.21 8.94
N ARG A 37 2.13 10.54 7.86
CA ARG A 37 2.00 11.82 7.14
C ARG A 37 1.80 11.62 5.64
N ALA A 38 2.26 10.51 5.07
CA ALA A 38 2.04 10.19 3.67
C ALA A 38 1.51 8.77 3.49
N LEU A 39 0.57 8.62 2.56
CA LEU A 39 -0.03 7.33 2.21
C LEU A 39 0.21 7.06 0.73
N PHE A 40 0.83 5.92 0.45
CA PHE A 40 1.16 5.46 -0.90
C PHE A 40 0.26 4.29 -1.26
N PHE A 41 -0.22 4.24 -2.49
CA PHE A 41 -1.18 3.23 -2.92
C PHE A 41 -0.76 2.58 -4.23
N ASP A 42 -0.96 1.27 -4.34
CA ASP A 42 -1.18 0.64 -5.63
C ASP A 42 -2.61 0.92 -6.12
N ILE A 43 -2.89 0.65 -7.40
CA ILE A 43 -4.20 0.93 -8.02
C ILE A 43 -5.07 -0.33 -8.04
N ASP A 44 -4.63 -1.33 -8.83
CA ASP A 44 -5.44 -2.47 -9.21
C ASP A 44 -5.65 -3.43 -8.03
N ASN A 45 -6.88 -3.83 -7.79
CA ASN A 45 -7.31 -4.66 -6.65
C ASN A 45 -7.02 -4.07 -5.25
N THR A 46 -6.44 -2.87 -5.18
CA THR A 46 -6.20 -2.11 -3.94
C THR A 46 -7.21 -0.98 -3.78
N LEU A 47 -7.30 -0.07 -4.75
CA LEU A 47 -8.21 1.09 -4.77
C LEU A 47 -9.43 0.85 -5.67
N VAL A 48 -9.27 0.10 -6.74
CA VAL A 48 -10.33 -0.24 -7.70
C VAL A 48 -10.14 -1.67 -8.20
N TYR A 49 -11.17 -2.24 -8.83
CA TYR A 49 -11.00 -3.51 -9.55
C TYR A 49 -9.98 -3.35 -10.67
N HIS A 50 -9.42 -4.49 -11.10
CA HIS A 50 -8.38 -4.50 -12.12
C HIS A 50 -8.85 -3.82 -13.42
N ASP A 51 -8.04 -2.87 -13.92
CA ASP A 51 -8.29 -2.03 -15.10
C ASP A 51 -9.43 -1.00 -14.98
N GLU A 52 -10.11 -0.89 -13.84
CA GLU A 52 -11.16 0.12 -13.64
C GLU A 52 -10.57 1.53 -13.45
N PRO A 53 -11.28 2.57 -13.92
CA PRO A 53 -10.91 3.95 -13.64
C PRO A 53 -11.12 4.30 -12.16
N ALA A 54 -10.68 5.48 -11.74
CA ALA A 54 -10.98 6.00 -10.43
C ALA A 54 -12.50 6.15 -10.24
N LEU A 55 -13.05 5.51 -9.20
CA LEU A 55 -14.45 5.56 -8.83
C LEU A 55 -14.73 6.78 -7.94
N PHE A 56 -16.00 7.12 -7.81
CA PHE A 56 -16.42 8.22 -6.95
C PHE A 56 -15.98 8.06 -5.49
N GLU A 57 -16.05 6.82 -4.97
CA GLU A 57 -15.58 6.47 -3.63
C GLU A 57 -14.09 6.70 -3.48
N THR A 58 -13.28 6.41 -4.51
CA THR A 58 -11.83 6.65 -4.51
C THR A 58 -11.52 8.16 -4.49
N VAL A 59 -12.25 8.94 -5.27
CA VAL A 59 -12.10 10.41 -5.27
C VAL A 59 -12.45 10.98 -3.90
N LYS A 60 -13.53 10.52 -3.28
CA LYS A 60 -13.92 10.92 -1.91
C LYS A 60 -12.86 10.53 -0.88
N LEU A 61 -12.28 9.32 -1.00
CA LEU A 61 -11.21 8.87 -0.11
C LEU A 61 -10.03 9.85 -0.16
N PHE A 62 -9.53 10.17 -1.34
CA PHE A 62 -8.39 11.09 -1.47
C PHE A 62 -8.72 12.49 -0.97
N ALA A 63 -9.94 12.99 -1.21
CA ALA A 63 -10.40 14.26 -0.66
C ALA A 63 -10.41 14.24 0.88
N LEU A 64 -10.84 13.14 1.51
CA LEU A 64 -10.78 12.96 2.95
C LEU A 64 -9.33 12.94 3.46
N LEU A 65 -8.44 12.20 2.79
CA LEU A 65 -7.02 12.11 3.17
C LEU A 65 -6.36 13.50 3.17
N HIS A 66 -6.61 14.30 2.14
CA HIS A 66 -6.11 15.67 2.06
C HIS A 66 -6.73 16.58 3.14
N ALA A 67 -8.02 16.42 3.43
CA ALA A 67 -8.68 17.19 4.50
C ALA A 67 -8.12 16.88 5.90
N ILE A 68 -7.67 15.64 6.12
CA ILE A 68 -6.97 15.25 7.37
C ILE A 68 -5.53 15.82 7.41
N GLY A 69 -4.91 16.05 6.25
CA GLY A 69 -3.54 16.57 6.13
C GLY A 69 -2.51 15.55 5.61
N PHE A 70 -2.95 14.41 5.07
CA PHE A 70 -2.05 13.46 4.42
C PHE A 70 -1.58 13.95 3.05
N GLN A 71 -0.32 13.65 2.76
CA GLN A 71 0.22 13.64 1.40
C GLN A 71 -0.03 12.25 0.77
N THR A 72 -0.32 12.21 -0.52
CA THR A 72 -0.75 10.99 -1.20
C THR A 72 0.09 10.69 -2.43
N ALA A 73 0.45 9.42 -2.64
CA ALA A 73 1.12 8.98 -3.85
C ALA A 73 0.53 7.71 -4.45
N ILE A 74 0.55 7.62 -5.77
CA ILE A 74 0.22 6.40 -6.52
C ILE A 74 1.51 5.76 -7.04
N LEU A 75 1.80 4.52 -6.64
CA LEU A 75 2.95 3.75 -7.12
C LEU A 75 2.45 2.47 -7.81
N SER A 76 2.46 2.46 -9.14
CA SER A 76 1.92 1.33 -9.91
C SER A 76 2.87 0.85 -11.00
N ASN A 77 2.88 -0.46 -11.26
CA ASN A 77 3.62 -1.07 -12.38
C ASN A 77 2.94 -0.83 -13.74
N ASN A 78 1.76 -0.24 -13.75
CA ASN A 78 1.05 0.12 -14.97
C ASN A 78 1.76 1.21 -15.79
N GLY A 79 1.36 1.32 -17.05
CA GLY A 79 1.89 2.32 -17.97
C GLY A 79 1.49 3.76 -17.61
N GLU A 80 2.29 4.72 -18.07
CA GLU A 80 2.18 6.15 -17.78
C GLU A 80 0.75 6.71 -17.97
N SER A 81 0.13 6.41 -19.13
CA SER A 81 -1.20 6.94 -19.46
C SER A 81 -2.27 6.55 -18.43
N ARG A 82 -2.25 5.30 -17.94
CA ARG A 82 -3.20 4.81 -16.93
C ARG A 82 -2.96 5.47 -15.58
N VAL A 83 -1.71 5.41 -15.12
CA VAL A 83 -1.36 5.89 -13.77
C VAL A 83 -1.58 7.40 -13.65
N ARG A 84 -1.17 8.16 -14.66
CA ARG A 84 -1.38 9.61 -14.69
C ARG A 84 -2.87 9.97 -14.65
N LYS A 85 -3.69 9.36 -15.53
CA LYS A 85 -5.14 9.63 -15.54
C LYS A 85 -5.81 9.31 -14.20
N PHE A 86 -5.38 8.21 -13.57
CA PHE A 86 -5.90 7.82 -12.25
C PHE A 86 -5.48 8.83 -11.18
N ALA A 87 -4.21 9.18 -11.13
CA ALA A 87 -3.66 10.14 -10.16
C ALA A 87 -4.30 11.54 -10.30
N GLU A 88 -4.50 12.02 -11.55
CA GLU A 88 -5.21 13.26 -11.83
C GLU A 88 -6.67 13.20 -11.35
N ALA A 89 -7.37 12.10 -11.61
CA ALA A 89 -8.77 11.94 -11.21
C ALA A 89 -8.97 11.97 -9.69
N VAL A 90 -8.06 11.34 -8.93
CA VAL A 90 -8.12 11.35 -7.46
C VAL A 90 -7.39 12.54 -6.83
N ARG A 91 -6.69 13.36 -7.65
CA ARG A 91 -5.84 14.48 -7.22
C ARG A 91 -4.72 14.03 -6.29
N ALA A 92 -4.07 12.90 -6.60
CA ALA A 92 -2.90 12.48 -5.84
C ALA A 92 -1.76 13.50 -5.97
N ASP A 93 -1.04 13.78 -4.87
CA ASP A 93 0.04 14.78 -4.85
C ASP A 93 1.27 14.33 -5.66
N TYR A 94 1.44 13.00 -5.80
CA TYR A 94 2.54 12.42 -6.57
C TYR A 94 2.13 11.10 -7.20
N TYR A 95 2.80 10.70 -8.28
CA TYR A 95 2.65 9.37 -8.84
C TYR A 95 3.92 8.86 -9.52
N ILE A 96 4.08 7.54 -9.55
CA ILE A 96 5.13 6.85 -10.29
C ILE A 96 4.49 5.71 -11.09
N ALA A 97 4.49 5.87 -12.41
CA ALA A 97 4.15 4.82 -13.35
C ALA A 97 5.35 3.91 -13.61
N LYS A 98 5.11 2.69 -14.08
CA LYS A 98 6.18 1.69 -14.30
C LYS A 98 7.13 1.64 -13.10
N SER A 99 6.56 1.58 -11.92
CA SER A 99 7.27 1.76 -10.64
C SER A 99 8.35 0.72 -10.36
N GLY A 100 8.39 -0.38 -11.13
CA GLY A 100 9.43 -1.41 -11.00
C GLY A 100 9.32 -2.26 -9.72
N LYS A 101 8.13 -2.28 -9.09
CA LYS A 101 7.88 -3.15 -7.94
C LYS A 101 8.13 -4.62 -8.30
N PRO A 102 8.88 -5.40 -7.49
CA PRO A 102 9.28 -5.20 -6.09
C PRO A 102 10.61 -4.48 -5.85
N GLY A 103 11.11 -3.65 -6.77
CA GLY A 103 12.24 -2.77 -6.50
C GLY A 103 11.91 -1.71 -5.45
N ALA A 104 12.91 -1.27 -4.69
CA ALA A 104 12.74 -0.28 -3.63
C ALA A 104 12.65 1.18 -4.14
N ASP A 105 13.13 1.45 -5.35
CA ASP A 105 13.40 2.80 -5.85
C ASP A 105 12.16 3.70 -5.86
N ALA A 106 11.00 3.19 -6.32
CA ALA A 106 9.78 3.98 -6.38
C ALA A 106 9.33 4.45 -5.00
N TYR A 107 9.42 3.58 -3.99
CA TYR A 107 9.08 3.90 -2.60
C TYR A 107 10.01 4.96 -2.03
N LEU A 108 11.32 4.80 -2.23
CA LEU A 108 12.33 5.76 -1.76
C LEU A 108 12.18 7.13 -2.43
N ARG A 109 11.88 7.15 -3.74
CA ARG A 109 11.60 8.39 -4.46
C ARG A 109 10.36 9.09 -3.94
N ALA A 110 9.30 8.36 -3.58
CA ALA A 110 8.10 8.94 -2.99
C ALA A 110 8.38 9.52 -1.60
N VAL A 111 9.10 8.79 -0.74
CA VAL A 111 9.54 9.28 0.57
C VAL A 111 10.37 10.57 0.44
N GLN A 112 11.33 10.58 -0.49
CA GLN A 112 12.17 11.74 -0.76
C GLN A 112 11.37 12.94 -1.30
N HIS A 113 10.41 12.68 -2.21
CA HIS A 113 9.55 13.72 -2.79
C HIS A 113 8.81 14.53 -1.71
N PHE A 114 8.30 13.83 -0.70
CA PHE A 114 7.59 14.45 0.42
C PHE A 114 8.51 14.93 1.56
N SER A 115 9.82 14.69 1.46
CA SER A 115 10.79 15.05 2.51
C SER A 115 10.44 14.47 3.89
N LEU A 116 9.88 13.27 3.92
CA LEU A 116 9.46 12.56 5.13
C LEU A 116 10.44 11.44 5.51
N LYS A 117 10.29 10.92 6.72
CA LYS A 117 10.93 9.68 7.15
C LYS A 117 10.10 8.49 6.66
N LYS A 118 10.75 7.34 6.45
CA LYS A 118 10.08 6.11 6.00
C LYS A 118 8.96 5.67 6.94
N GLU A 119 9.18 5.85 8.25
CA GLU A 119 8.25 5.50 9.32
C GLU A 119 7.00 6.40 9.35
N GLU A 120 7.07 7.58 8.73
CA GLU A 120 5.93 8.50 8.57
C GLU A 120 5.10 8.19 7.33
N CYS A 121 5.56 7.24 6.51
CA CYS A 121 4.89 6.80 5.29
C CYS A 121 4.26 5.41 5.49
N LEU A 122 3.18 5.13 4.78
CA LEU A 122 2.52 3.83 4.80
C LEU A 122 2.12 3.45 3.38
N PHE A 123 2.52 2.27 2.92
CA PHE A 123 2.19 1.79 1.58
C PHE A 123 1.08 0.74 1.62
N PHE A 124 0.06 0.91 0.79
CA PHE A 124 -1.07 -0.01 0.63
C PHE A 124 -0.99 -0.73 -0.71
N GLY A 125 -1.04 -2.05 -0.68
CA GLY A 125 -1.05 -2.88 -1.87
C GLY A 125 -1.64 -4.26 -1.59
N ASP A 126 -2.00 -4.98 -2.65
CA ASP A 126 -2.72 -6.26 -2.55
C ASP A 126 -1.85 -7.49 -2.84
N GLN A 127 -0.62 -7.29 -3.37
CA GLN A 127 0.29 -8.38 -3.75
C GLN A 127 1.51 -8.47 -2.84
N ILE A 128 1.76 -9.67 -2.25
CA ILE A 128 2.94 -9.90 -1.41
C ILE A 128 4.22 -9.70 -2.21
N PHE A 129 4.36 -10.35 -3.38
CA PHE A 129 5.62 -10.38 -4.12
C PHE A 129 6.01 -9.06 -4.81
N THR A 130 5.07 -8.16 -5.02
CA THR A 130 5.35 -6.86 -5.61
C THR A 130 5.29 -5.74 -4.58
N ASP A 131 4.19 -5.64 -3.87
CA ASP A 131 3.87 -4.51 -3.00
C ASP A 131 4.55 -4.60 -1.64
N ILE A 132 4.33 -5.72 -0.95
CA ILE A 132 4.87 -5.92 0.39
C ILE A 132 6.38 -6.07 0.35
N VAL A 133 6.90 -6.93 -0.55
CA VAL A 133 8.35 -7.10 -0.72
C VAL A 133 9.02 -5.79 -1.12
N GLY A 134 8.40 -5.00 -2.03
CA GLY A 134 8.95 -3.72 -2.47
C GLY A 134 9.03 -2.70 -1.34
N GLY A 135 7.94 -2.51 -0.61
CA GLY A 135 7.88 -1.60 0.55
C GLY A 135 8.84 -2.01 1.66
N ASN A 136 8.88 -3.30 2.00
CA ASN A 136 9.78 -3.83 3.03
C ASN A 136 11.26 -3.67 2.64
N ARG A 137 11.63 -3.88 1.36
CA ARG A 137 12.98 -3.57 0.84
C ARG A 137 13.34 -2.10 0.97
N ALA A 138 12.37 -1.21 0.79
CA ALA A 138 12.57 0.22 0.97
C ALA A 138 12.63 0.64 2.45
N GLY A 139 12.20 -0.22 3.37
CA GLY A 139 12.02 0.07 4.80
C GLY A 139 10.79 0.96 5.07
N VAL A 140 9.83 0.98 4.17
CA VAL A 140 8.55 1.66 4.33
C VAL A 140 7.54 0.66 4.91
N PRO A 141 6.83 0.97 6.01
CA PRO A 141 5.77 0.13 6.53
C PRO A 141 4.71 -0.19 5.49
N THR A 142 4.26 -1.45 5.44
CA THR A 142 3.35 -1.95 4.41
C THR A 142 2.04 -2.44 4.99
N VAL A 143 0.97 -2.24 4.24
CA VAL A 143 -0.38 -2.75 4.54
C VAL A 143 -0.82 -3.65 3.39
N LEU A 144 -1.01 -4.92 3.69
CA LEU A 144 -1.61 -5.84 2.74
C LEU A 144 -3.13 -5.62 2.72
N VAL A 145 -3.65 -5.24 1.57
CA VAL A 145 -5.08 -5.07 1.36
C VAL A 145 -5.65 -6.35 0.75
N ARG A 146 -6.81 -6.80 1.23
CA ARG A 146 -7.49 -7.94 0.59
C ARG A 146 -7.89 -7.55 -0.83
N PRO A 147 -7.52 -8.33 -1.85
CA PRO A 147 -7.85 -8.03 -3.24
C PRO A 147 -9.35 -7.81 -3.44
N MET A 148 -9.74 -6.74 -4.14
CA MET A 148 -11.14 -6.41 -4.40
C MET A 148 -11.82 -7.42 -5.33
N GLY A 149 -11.09 -8.00 -6.28
CA GLY A 149 -11.62 -8.89 -7.30
C GLY A 149 -10.73 -10.06 -7.66
N LYS A 150 -11.25 -10.89 -8.57
CA LYS A 150 -10.48 -12.00 -9.16
C LYS A 150 -9.49 -11.46 -10.18
N GLU A 151 -8.33 -12.09 -10.22
CA GLU A 151 -7.30 -11.75 -11.20
C GLU A 151 -7.70 -12.21 -12.61
N LYS A 152 -7.50 -11.34 -13.58
CA LYS A 152 -7.79 -11.64 -15.00
C LYS A 152 -6.60 -12.31 -15.71
N TYR A 153 -5.37 -12.05 -15.25
CA TYR A 153 -4.15 -12.49 -15.91
C TYR A 153 -3.55 -13.73 -15.24
N PHE A 154 -3.26 -14.75 -16.03
CA PHE A 154 -2.73 -16.03 -15.54
C PHE A 154 -1.46 -15.90 -14.69
N HIS A 155 -0.52 -15.03 -15.09
CA HIS A 155 0.71 -14.84 -14.34
C HIS A 155 0.48 -14.21 -12.96
N ILE A 156 -0.59 -13.41 -12.79
CA ILE A 156 -0.99 -12.87 -11.47
C ILE A 156 -1.67 -13.97 -10.65
N VAL A 157 -2.53 -14.76 -11.29
CA VAL A 157 -3.16 -15.94 -10.62
C VAL A 157 -2.10 -16.88 -10.06
N LEU A 158 -1.05 -17.16 -10.84
CA LEU A 158 0.06 -18.01 -10.37
C LEU A 158 0.78 -17.40 -9.16
N LYS A 159 1.05 -16.07 -9.18
CA LYS A 159 1.61 -15.38 -8.01
C LYS A 159 0.71 -15.54 -6.78
N ARG A 160 -0.60 -15.37 -6.92
CA ARG A 160 -1.57 -15.55 -5.81
C ARG A 160 -1.52 -16.95 -5.21
N ILE A 161 -1.35 -17.98 -6.04
CA ILE A 161 -1.20 -19.36 -5.55
C ILE A 161 0.08 -19.48 -4.72
N LEU A 162 1.18 -18.89 -5.19
CA LEU A 162 2.46 -18.90 -4.49
C LEU A 162 2.46 -18.01 -3.21
N GLU A 163 1.57 -17.05 -3.10
CA GLU A 163 1.39 -16.21 -1.90
C GLU A 163 0.71 -16.96 -0.75
N LYS A 164 -0.10 -18.00 -1.04
CA LYS A 164 -0.87 -18.72 -0.01
C LYS A 164 -0.02 -19.25 1.15
N PRO A 165 1.15 -19.90 0.94
CA PRO A 165 2.01 -20.36 2.03
C PRO A 165 2.46 -19.20 2.93
N PHE A 166 2.79 -18.05 2.35
CA PHE A 166 3.23 -16.87 3.13
C PHE A 166 2.08 -16.28 3.94
N LEU A 167 0.88 -16.22 3.38
CA LEU A 167 -0.33 -15.81 4.10
C LEU A 167 -0.64 -16.76 5.26
N LEU A 168 -0.50 -18.06 5.04
CA LEU A 168 -0.67 -19.06 6.10
C LEU A 168 0.37 -18.88 7.20
N CYS A 169 1.65 -18.74 6.87
CA CYS A 169 2.71 -18.47 7.85
C CYS A 169 2.47 -17.15 8.60
N TYR A 170 2.07 -16.10 7.90
CA TYR A 170 1.73 -14.83 8.53
C TYR A 170 0.56 -14.99 9.52
N SER A 171 -0.49 -15.74 9.15
CA SER A 171 -1.68 -15.94 9.99
C SER A 171 -1.43 -16.73 11.28
N ILE A 172 -0.33 -17.50 11.36
CA ILE A 172 0.05 -18.22 12.58
C ILE A 172 0.51 -17.24 13.67
N TRP A 173 1.15 -16.15 13.29
CA TRP A 173 1.75 -15.18 14.21
C TRP A 173 0.98 -13.86 14.31
N HIS A 174 0.15 -13.57 13.29
CA HIS A 174 -0.62 -12.34 13.17
C HIS A 174 -2.03 -12.68 12.73
N LYS A 175 -3.00 -11.90 13.17
CA LYS A 175 -4.36 -12.02 12.63
C LYS A 175 -4.41 -11.38 11.24
N LEU A 176 -4.86 -12.17 10.26
CA LEU A 176 -5.14 -11.66 8.92
C LEU A 176 -6.38 -10.77 8.95
N TRP A 177 -6.32 -9.65 8.26
CA TRP A 177 -7.44 -8.75 8.01
C TRP A 177 -7.96 -8.06 9.28
N GLU A 178 -7.06 -7.73 10.22
CA GLU A 178 -7.38 -6.87 11.36
C GLU A 178 -7.43 -5.40 10.94
N GLU A 179 -8.21 -4.62 11.69
CA GLU A 179 -8.15 -3.16 11.63
C GLU A 179 -6.76 -2.68 12.03
N LEU A 180 -6.27 -1.65 11.35
CA LEU A 180 -5.04 -0.98 11.75
C LEU A 180 -5.20 -0.48 13.18
N PRO A 181 -4.19 -0.69 14.01
CA PRO A 181 -4.27 -0.36 15.43
C PRO A 181 -4.47 1.13 15.68
#